data_1239cfea950f151694afcf0f3ff4085f
#
_entry.id   1239cfea950f151694afcf0f3ff4085f
#
_cell.length_a   1.000
_cell.length_b   1.000
_cell.length_c   1.000
_cell.angle_alpha   90.00
_cell.angle_beta   90.00
_cell.angle_gamma   90.00
#
_symmetry.space_group_name_H-M   'P 1'
#
loop_
_entity.id
_entity.type
_entity.pdbx_description
1 polymer ?
#
loop_
_entity_poly.entity_id
_entity_poly.type
_entity_poly.pdbx_seq_one_letter_code
_entity_poly.pdbx_strand_id
1 'polypeptide(L)'
;YGIPNMKLDKHLVERRIKLLEEAGVTFELNSEIGHKISSETLLKQFDAIALCTGSTVPRDLTIPGRELQGIHFAKDYLHSVTKSFLDSSLQDKKAVSAKGKDVIVIGGGDTGTDCVATAIRQGCRSVKQIEIMPCLPHSRTADNPWPEMPRVFKTDYGQEEAFELYHQDPVSYTHLT
;
A
#
# COMPACT_ATOMS: atom_id res chain seq x y z
N TYR A 1 -8.28 2.76 -3.93
CA TYR A 1 -8.52 2.16 -2.60
C TYR A 1 -7.27 1.49 -1.98
N GLY A 2 -6.17 1.32 -2.73
CA GLY A 2 -4.95 0.66 -2.22
C GLY A 2 -4.20 1.46 -1.16
N ILE A 3 -4.23 2.79 -1.22
CA ILE A 3 -3.65 3.66 -0.19
C ILE A 3 -4.71 3.90 0.89
N PRO A 4 -4.42 3.63 2.18
CA PRO A 4 -5.38 3.85 3.26
C PRO A 4 -5.84 5.31 3.36
N ASN A 5 -7.10 5.52 3.79
CA ASN A 5 -7.66 6.86 3.88
C ASN A 5 -6.93 7.77 4.89
N MET A 6 -6.37 7.19 5.95
CA MET A 6 -5.56 7.89 6.93
C MET A 6 -4.26 8.48 6.34
N LYS A 7 -3.71 7.86 5.30
CA LYS A 7 -2.51 8.35 4.59
C LYS A 7 -2.86 9.32 3.48
N LEU A 8 -3.95 9.06 2.78
CA LEU A 8 -4.45 9.90 1.67
C LEU A 8 -5.98 9.94 1.69
N ASP A 9 -6.52 11.02 2.24
CA ASP A 9 -7.96 11.26 2.26
C ASP A 9 -8.54 11.31 0.83
N LYS A 10 -9.58 10.53 0.59
CA LYS A 10 -10.17 10.40 -0.74
C LYS A 10 -10.90 11.67 -1.20
N HIS A 11 -11.34 12.52 -0.28
CA HIS A 11 -11.87 13.84 -0.64
C HIS A 11 -10.83 14.74 -1.32
N LEU A 12 -9.54 14.60 -0.95
CA LEU A 12 -8.46 15.30 -1.64
C LEU A 12 -8.27 14.79 -3.07
N VAL A 13 -8.42 13.47 -3.26
CA VAL A 13 -8.36 12.85 -4.59
C VAL A 13 -9.53 13.33 -5.45
N GLU A 14 -10.76 13.32 -4.91
CA GLU A 14 -11.95 13.79 -5.61
C GLU A 14 -11.83 15.27 -6.02
N ARG A 15 -11.34 16.12 -5.11
CA ARG A 15 -11.06 17.52 -5.42
C ARG A 15 -10.05 17.67 -6.55
N ARG A 16 -8.98 16.85 -6.56
CA ARG A 16 -7.97 16.89 -7.61
C ARG A 16 -8.55 16.45 -8.96
N ILE A 17 -9.41 15.43 -8.98
CA ILE A 17 -10.10 14.98 -10.19
C ILE A 17 -10.92 16.11 -10.79
N LYS A 18 -11.73 16.79 -9.98
CA LYS A 18 -12.54 17.95 -10.44
C LYS A 18 -11.69 19.07 -11.04
N LEU A 19 -10.57 19.41 -10.40
CA LEU A 19 -9.65 20.43 -10.92
C LEU A 19 -9.03 20.01 -12.26
N LEU A 20 -8.76 18.73 -12.46
CA LEU A 20 -8.25 18.21 -13.73
C LEU A 20 -9.33 18.26 -14.82
N GLU A 21 -10.57 17.92 -14.49
CA GLU A 21 -11.72 18.05 -15.41
C GLU A 21 -11.94 19.52 -15.83
N GLU A 22 -11.90 20.45 -14.88
CA GLU A 22 -11.98 21.90 -15.13
C GLU A 22 -10.82 22.40 -16.02
N ALA A 23 -9.65 21.77 -15.93
CA ALA A 23 -8.50 22.05 -16.79
C ALA A 23 -8.57 21.36 -18.17
N GLY A 24 -9.65 20.65 -18.50
CA GLY A 24 -9.88 20.03 -19.80
C GLY A 24 -9.45 18.57 -19.90
N VAL A 25 -9.08 17.92 -18.78
CA VAL A 25 -8.77 16.48 -18.80
C VAL A 25 -10.06 15.68 -18.85
N THR A 26 -10.14 14.73 -19.78
CA THR A 26 -11.26 13.80 -19.87
C THR A 26 -10.87 12.46 -19.25
N PHE A 27 -11.70 11.98 -18.32
CA PHE A 27 -11.56 10.65 -17.71
C PHE A 27 -12.52 9.66 -18.39
N GLU A 28 -11.98 8.66 -19.05
CA GLU A 28 -12.76 7.61 -19.68
C GLU A 28 -12.67 6.32 -18.88
N LEU A 29 -13.70 6.07 -18.06
CA LEU A 29 -13.75 4.95 -17.15
C LEU A 29 -14.20 3.65 -17.85
N ASN A 30 -13.87 2.49 -17.25
CA ASN A 30 -14.20 1.16 -17.78
C ASN A 30 -13.66 0.91 -19.20
N SER A 31 -12.57 1.57 -19.55
CA SER A 31 -11.93 1.55 -20.87
C SER A 31 -10.65 0.71 -20.81
N GLU A 32 -10.79 -0.59 -20.97
CA GLU A 32 -9.67 -1.54 -20.95
C GLU A 32 -8.97 -1.54 -22.31
N ILE A 33 -7.74 -1.02 -22.33
CA ILE A 33 -6.92 -0.98 -23.53
C ILE A 33 -6.43 -2.40 -23.87
N GLY A 34 -6.50 -2.76 -25.14
CA GLY A 34 -6.22 -4.10 -25.65
C GLY A 34 -7.46 -5.00 -25.75
N HIS A 35 -8.53 -4.67 -25.02
CA HIS A 35 -9.82 -5.39 -25.12
C HIS A 35 -10.91 -4.52 -25.75
N LYS A 36 -11.29 -3.43 -25.08
CA LYS A 36 -12.37 -2.53 -25.57
C LYS A 36 -11.86 -1.49 -26.56
N ILE A 37 -10.64 -1.01 -26.34
CA ILE A 37 -10.00 0.01 -27.18
C ILE A 37 -8.67 -0.57 -27.65
N SER A 38 -8.45 -0.64 -28.95
CA SER A 38 -7.18 -1.14 -29.49
C SER A 38 -6.06 -0.09 -29.35
N SER A 39 -4.83 -0.56 -29.24
CA SER A 39 -3.65 0.31 -29.23
C SER A 39 -3.51 1.11 -30.52
N GLU A 40 -3.87 0.50 -31.68
CA GLU A 40 -3.84 1.17 -32.97
C GLU A 40 -4.83 2.36 -33.06
N THR A 41 -5.98 2.24 -32.37
CA THR A 41 -6.95 3.33 -32.28
C THR A 41 -6.35 4.51 -31.55
N LEU A 42 -5.71 4.26 -30.39
CA LEU A 42 -5.06 5.31 -29.61
C LEU A 42 -3.92 5.98 -30.38
N LEU A 43 -3.07 5.20 -31.05
CA LEU A 43 -1.97 5.72 -31.86
C LEU A 43 -2.42 6.60 -33.05
N LYS A 44 -3.65 6.41 -33.52
CA LYS A 44 -4.23 7.26 -34.57
C LYS A 44 -4.91 8.52 -34.05
N GLN A 45 -5.37 8.50 -32.82
CA GLN A 45 -6.15 9.58 -32.22
C GLN A 45 -5.31 10.58 -31.41
N PHE A 46 -4.14 10.17 -30.92
CA PHE A 46 -3.33 10.95 -30.00
C PHE A 46 -1.89 11.10 -30.52
N ASP A 47 -1.32 12.27 -30.31
CA ASP A 47 0.07 12.58 -30.71
C ASP A 47 1.09 11.89 -29.80
N ALA A 48 0.73 11.60 -28.54
CA ALA A 48 1.57 10.92 -27.58
C ALA A 48 0.75 10.08 -26.58
N ILE A 49 1.33 8.99 -26.10
CA ILE A 49 0.72 8.10 -25.11
C ILE A 49 1.68 7.93 -23.94
N ALA A 50 1.21 8.20 -22.72
CA ALA A 50 1.94 7.90 -21.48
C ALA A 50 1.34 6.66 -20.80
N LEU A 51 2.15 5.64 -20.58
CA LEU A 51 1.74 4.40 -19.88
C LEU A 51 1.95 4.55 -18.38
N CYS A 52 0.86 4.79 -17.64
CA CYS A 52 0.86 4.98 -16.20
C CYS A 52 -0.01 3.94 -15.48
N THR A 53 0.04 2.68 -15.93
CA THR A 53 -0.89 1.62 -15.53
C THR A 53 -0.62 1.03 -14.16
N GLY A 54 0.57 1.25 -13.59
CA GLY A 54 0.99 0.62 -12.34
C GLY A 54 1.12 -0.92 -12.46
N SER A 55 1.14 -1.60 -11.32
CA SER A 55 1.18 -3.06 -11.24
C SER A 55 0.10 -3.57 -10.30
N THR A 56 -0.79 -4.42 -10.79
CA THR A 56 -1.89 -5.00 -10.00
C THR A 56 -1.70 -6.47 -9.68
N VAL A 57 -0.75 -7.13 -10.35
CA VAL A 57 -0.42 -8.54 -10.08
C VAL A 57 0.66 -8.59 -9.00
N PRO A 58 0.35 -9.08 -7.80
CA PRO A 58 1.32 -9.17 -6.71
C PRO A 58 2.34 -10.27 -7.00
N ARG A 59 3.57 -10.11 -6.48
CA ARG A 59 4.51 -11.23 -6.37
C ARG A 59 4.04 -12.13 -5.24
N ASP A 60 4.01 -13.43 -5.49
CA ASP A 60 3.61 -14.41 -4.49
C ASP A 60 4.80 -15.17 -3.94
N LEU A 61 4.64 -15.74 -2.74
CA LEU A 61 5.60 -16.62 -2.10
C LEU A 61 5.13 -18.07 -2.31
N THR A 62 5.85 -18.83 -3.13
CA THR A 62 5.56 -20.25 -3.39
C THR A 62 6.20 -21.13 -2.33
N ILE A 63 5.67 -21.04 -1.10
CA ILE A 63 6.14 -21.83 0.05
C ILE A 63 5.03 -22.74 0.57
N PRO A 64 5.35 -23.86 1.26
CA PRO A 64 4.35 -24.69 1.92
C PRO A 64 3.50 -23.88 2.88
N GLY A 65 2.18 -24.10 2.84
CA GLY A 65 1.21 -23.36 3.69
C GLY A 65 0.67 -22.09 3.06
N ARG A 66 1.07 -21.73 1.83
CA ARG A 66 0.53 -20.52 1.15
C ARG A 66 -1.00 -20.58 0.97
N GLU A 67 -1.55 -21.77 0.90
CA GLU A 67 -2.98 -22.07 0.75
C GLU A 67 -3.79 -21.93 2.05
N LEU A 68 -3.13 -21.70 3.18
CA LEU A 68 -3.81 -21.57 4.48
C LEU A 68 -4.67 -20.31 4.53
N GLN A 69 -5.73 -20.40 5.34
CA GLN A 69 -6.63 -19.26 5.57
C GLN A 69 -5.94 -18.15 6.37
N GLY A 70 -6.32 -16.92 6.08
CA GLY A 70 -5.78 -15.74 6.77
C GLY A 70 -4.51 -15.17 6.13
N ILE A 71 -4.07 -15.72 4.99
CA ILE A 71 -2.96 -15.19 4.20
C ILE A 71 -3.53 -14.35 3.05
N HIS A 72 -3.28 -13.05 3.10
CA HIS A 72 -3.83 -12.09 2.16
C HIS A 72 -2.72 -11.34 1.44
N PHE A 73 -2.94 -10.98 0.19
CA PHE A 73 -2.11 -9.97 -0.44
C PHE A 73 -2.38 -8.59 0.18
N ALA A 74 -1.32 -7.82 0.39
CA ALA A 74 -1.41 -6.47 0.95
C ALA A 74 -2.43 -5.59 0.21
N LYS A 75 -2.43 -5.65 -1.14
CA LYS A 75 -3.38 -4.93 -1.97
C LYS A 75 -4.83 -5.28 -1.63
N ASP A 76 -5.14 -6.57 -1.48
CA ASP A 76 -6.51 -7.02 -1.22
C ASP A 76 -6.94 -6.64 0.21
N TYR A 77 -6.04 -6.77 1.17
CA TYR A 77 -6.26 -6.33 2.55
C TYR A 77 -6.58 -4.83 2.59
N LEU A 78 -5.67 -3.99 2.10
CA LEU A 78 -5.82 -2.53 2.14
C LEU A 78 -7.05 -2.05 1.34
N HIS A 79 -7.29 -2.65 0.16
CA HIS A 79 -8.46 -2.34 -0.66
C HIS A 79 -9.76 -2.66 0.08
N SER A 80 -9.86 -3.87 0.66
CA SER A 80 -11.08 -4.29 1.38
C SER A 80 -11.41 -3.36 2.54
N VAL A 81 -10.40 -2.95 3.30
CA VAL A 81 -10.56 -2.05 4.44
C VAL A 81 -10.95 -0.65 4.00
N THR A 82 -10.21 -0.06 3.04
CA THR A 82 -10.48 1.28 2.54
C THR A 82 -11.85 1.37 1.89
N LYS A 83 -12.22 0.36 1.08
CA LYS A 83 -13.52 0.32 0.42
C LYS A 83 -14.67 0.21 1.41
N SER A 84 -14.59 -0.71 2.36
CA SER A 84 -15.62 -0.88 3.40
C SER A 84 -15.74 0.37 4.28
N PHE A 85 -14.62 1.04 4.58
CA PHE A 85 -14.63 2.29 5.31
C PHE A 85 -15.39 3.40 4.56
N LEU A 86 -15.11 3.59 3.29
CA LEU A 86 -15.72 4.64 2.48
C LEU A 86 -17.20 4.35 2.15
N ASP A 87 -17.52 3.10 1.85
CA ASP A 87 -18.88 2.73 1.42
C ASP A 87 -19.86 2.61 2.61
N SER A 88 -19.37 2.25 3.80
CA SER A 88 -20.26 1.88 4.92
C SER A 88 -19.74 2.24 6.31
N SER A 89 -18.64 2.96 6.44
CA SER A 89 -17.96 3.19 7.72
C SER A 89 -17.65 1.86 8.45
N LEU A 90 -17.24 0.84 7.69
CA LEU A 90 -16.94 -0.53 8.14
C LEU A 90 -18.15 -1.34 8.65
N GLN A 91 -19.38 -0.88 8.44
CA GLN A 91 -20.58 -1.57 8.92
C GLN A 91 -20.98 -2.77 8.05
N ASP A 92 -20.54 -2.83 6.80
CA ASP A 92 -20.82 -3.92 5.87
C ASP A 92 -20.13 -5.25 6.22
N LYS A 93 -19.16 -5.21 7.14
CA LYS A 93 -18.36 -6.36 7.61
C LYS A 93 -17.58 -7.09 6.49
N LYS A 94 -17.35 -6.44 5.36
CA LYS A 94 -16.62 -7.01 4.22
C LYS A 94 -15.10 -6.83 4.31
N ALA A 95 -14.65 -5.93 5.18
CA ALA A 95 -13.23 -5.70 5.40
C ALA A 95 -12.56 -6.92 6.04
N VAL A 96 -11.38 -7.26 5.57
CA VAL A 96 -10.51 -8.19 6.28
C VAL A 96 -10.13 -7.56 7.61
N SER A 97 -10.35 -8.29 8.72
CA SER A 97 -10.16 -7.75 10.07
C SER A 97 -8.95 -8.36 10.77
N ALA A 98 -8.07 -7.48 11.25
CA ALA A 98 -6.94 -7.81 12.12
C ALA A 98 -7.29 -7.72 13.62
N LYS A 99 -8.51 -7.32 13.98
CA LYS A 99 -8.91 -7.08 15.37
C LYS A 99 -8.65 -8.30 16.27
N GLY A 100 -7.86 -8.10 17.33
CA GLY A 100 -7.51 -9.12 18.31
C GLY A 100 -6.62 -10.25 17.76
N LYS A 101 -6.05 -10.11 16.58
CA LYS A 101 -5.19 -11.12 15.95
C LYS A 101 -3.71 -10.75 16.08
N ASP A 102 -2.85 -11.76 16.02
CA ASP A 102 -1.43 -11.58 15.78
C ASP A 102 -1.23 -11.52 14.26
N VAL A 103 -0.55 -10.47 13.81
CA VAL A 103 -0.39 -10.17 12.38
C VAL A 103 1.08 -10.26 12.00
N ILE A 104 1.37 -10.87 10.87
CA ILE A 104 2.69 -10.84 10.23
C ILE A 104 2.55 -10.12 8.89
N VAL A 105 3.38 -9.11 8.68
CA VAL A 105 3.50 -8.38 7.42
C VAL A 105 4.83 -8.75 6.78
N ILE A 106 4.80 -9.33 5.58
CA ILE A 106 5.99 -9.70 4.82
C ILE A 106 6.26 -8.63 3.78
N GLY A 107 7.35 -7.90 3.96
CA GLY A 107 7.79 -6.76 3.17
C GLY A 107 7.88 -5.47 3.98
N GLY A 108 9.02 -4.76 3.84
CA GLY A 108 9.34 -3.53 4.58
C GLY A 108 9.10 -2.23 3.83
N GLY A 109 8.52 -2.28 2.62
CA GLY A 109 8.23 -1.09 1.83
C GLY A 109 6.96 -0.35 2.28
N ASP A 110 6.62 0.76 1.62
CA ASP A 110 5.48 1.63 1.96
C ASP A 110 4.14 0.87 2.09
N THR A 111 3.91 -0.10 1.19
CA THR A 111 2.70 -0.93 1.26
C THR A 111 2.67 -1.79 2.53
N GLY A 112 3.82 -2.32 2.95
CA GLY A 112 3.95 -3.06 4.21
C GLY A 112 3.66 -2.17 5.42
N THR A 113 4.20 -0.95 5.42
CA THR A 113 3.93 0.06 6.46
C THR A 113 2.44 0.41 6.53
N ASP A 114 1.78 0.57 5.39
CA ASP A 114 0.33 0.80 5.32
C ASP A 114 -0.46 -0.37 5.92
N CYS A 115 -0.01 -1.61 5.72
CA CYS A 115 -0.61 -2.79 6.35
C CYS A 115 -0.42 -2.80 7.87
N VAL A 116 0.77 -2.46 8.36
CA VAL A 116 1.06 -2.32 9.79
C VAL A 116 0.13 -1.29 10.42
N ALA A 117 0.10 -0.07 9.88
CA ALA A 117 -0.76 1.01 10.38
C ALA A 117 -2.26 0.64 10.36
N THR A 118 -2.70 -0.04 9.32
CA THR A 118 -4.09 -0.50 9.20
C THR A 118 -4.41 -1.56 10.27
N ALA A 119 -3.52 -2.54 10.49
CA ALA A 119 -3.71 -3.58 11.49
C ALA A 119 -3.78 -3.00 12.92
N ILE A 120 -2.92 -2.04 13.23
CA ILE A 120 -2.90 -1.33 14.53
C ILE A 120 -4.23 -0.61 14.74
N ARG A 121 -4.71 0.16 13.76
CA ARG A 121 -5.99 0.88 13.85
C ARG A 121 -7.20 -0.03 13.95
N GLN A 122 -7.11 -1.26 13.46
CA GLN A 122 -8.13 -2.27 13.66
C GLN A 122 -8.08 -2.90 15.06
N GLY A 123 -7.04 -2.64 15.86
CA GLY A 123 -6.86 -3.22 17.20
C GLY A 123 -6.33 -4.65 17.13
N CYS A 124 -5.31 -4.92 16.33
CA CYS A 124 -4.59 -6.19 16.38
C CYS A 124 -3.94 -6.39 17.77
N ARG A 125 -3.71 -7.65 18.16
CA ARG A 125 -3.04 -7.97 19.43
C ARG A 125 -1.53 -7.74 19.32
N SER A 126 -0.95 -8.09 18.20
CA SER A 126 0.45 -7.81 17.87
C SER A 126 0.62 -7.70 16.36
N VAL A 127 1.66 -7.00 15.90
CA VAL A 127 2.07 -6.98 14.51
C VAL A 127 3.59 -7.12 14.40
N LYS A 128 4.03 -7.99 13.51
CA LYS A 128 5.44 -8.18 13.18
C LYS A 128 5.65 -7.93 11.69
N GLN A 129 6.58 -7.05 11.35
CA GLN A 129 6.99 -6.80 9.97
C GLN A 129 8.33 -7.47 9.69
N ILE A 130 8.42 -8.18 8.57
CA ILE A 130 9.61 -8.94 8.16
C ILE A 130 10.10 -8.37 6.83
N GLU A 131 11.39 -8.01 6.76
CA GLU A 131 12.03 -7.53 5.54
C GLU A 131 13.17 -8.47 5.13
N ILE A 132 13.27 -8.74 3.84
CA ILE A 132 14.32 -9.60 3.27
C ILE A 132 15.65 -8.85 3.07
N MET A 133 15.58 -7.52 2.87
CA MET A 133 16.78 -6.71 2.68
C MET A 133 17.52 -6.53 4.00
N PRO A 134 18.86 -6.43 3.96
CA PRO A 134 19.64 -6.09 5.16
C PRO A 134 19.20 -4.78 5.79
N CYS A 135 19.38 -4.67 7.11
CA CYS A 135 19.13 -3.43 7.82
C CYS A 135 19.97 -2.28 7.24
N LEU A 136 19.30 -1.20 6.89
CA LEU A 136 19.98 -0.01 6.39
C LEU A 136 20.75 0.70 7.53
N PRO A 137 21.85 1.40 7.22
CA PRO A 137 22.58 2.17 8.20
C PRO A 137 21.75 3.36 8.72
N HIS A 138 22.03 3.84 9.93
CA HIS A 138 21.33 4.99 10.51
C HIS A 138 21.75 6.34 9.91
N SER A 139 22.87 6.37 9.16
CA SER A 139 23.37 7.57 8.49
C SER A 139 23.87 7.23 7.09
N ARG A 140 23.96 8.23 6.21
CA ARG A 140 24.49 8.04 4.86
C ARG A 140 25.90 7.47 4.89
N THR A 141 26.13 6.51 4.04
CA THR A 141 27.45 5.92 3.76
C THR A 141 28.14 6.64 2.60
N ALA A 142 29.44 6.46 2.45
CA ALA A 142 30.23 7.10 1.39
C ALA A 142 29.79 6.69 -0.03
N ASP A 143 29.20 5.51 -0.19
CA ASP A 143 28.66 4.99 -1.45
C ASP A 143 27.22 5.47 -1.73
N ASN A 144 26.66 6.32 -0.87
CA ASN A 144 25.35 6.95 -1.06
C ASN A 144 25.41 8.46 -0.77
N PRO A 145 26.22 9.23 -1.54
CA PRO A 145 26.37 10.67 -1.33
C PRO A 145 25.13 11.45 -1.77
N TRP A 146 25.00 12.69 -1.29
CA TRP A 146 24.05 13.64 -1.86
C TRP A 146 24.45 13.95 -3.33
N PRO A 147 23.51 14.09 -4.30
CA PRO A 147 22.05 14.25 -4.16
C PRO A 147 21.24 12.94 -4.29
N GLU A 148 21.84 11.78 -4.18
CA GLU A 148 21.11 10.52 -4.24
C GLU A 148 20.06 10.42 -3.13
N MET A 149 19.00 9.63 -3.40
CA MET A 149 18.01 9.30 -2.38
C MET A 149 18.69 8.60 -1.20
N PRO A 150 18.50 9.04 0.06
CA PRO A 150 19.18 8.44 1.20
C PRO A 150 18.74 6.99 1.43
N ARG A 151 19.72 6.08 1.42
CA ARG A 151 19.56 4.68 1.80
C ARG A 151 19.89 4.52 3.29
N VAL A 152 19.00 5.01 4.14
CA VAL A 152 19.17 4.98 5.60
C VAL A 152 17.95 4.32 6.25
N PHE A 153 18.19 3.70 7.41
CA PHE A 153 17.10 3.18 8.23
C PHE A 153 16.22 4.34 8.72
N LYS A 154 14.94 4.22 8.51
CA LYS A 154 13.93 5.13 9.05
C LYS A 154 12.66 4.35 9.35
N THR A 155 12.00 4.74 10.39
CA THR A 155 10.61 4.35 10.64
C THR A 155 9.66 5.29 9.90
N ASP A 156 8.46 4.85 9.65
CA ASP A 156 7.39 5.63 9.05
C ASP A 156 6.18 5.62 9.99
N TYR A 157 5.20 6.46 9.70
CA TYR A 157 4.04 6.77 10.53
C TYR A 157 3.39 5.53 11.19
N GLY A 158 3.28 4.42 10.48
CA GLY A 158 2.64 3.20 11.02
C GLY A 158 3.47 2.50 12.08
N GLN A 159 4.79 2.51 11.96
CA GLN A 159 5.67 1.96 12.98
C GLN A 159 5.77 2.90 14.19
N GLU A 160 5.84 4.21 13.96
CA GLU A 160 5.92 5.23 15.03
C GLU A 160 4.68 5.23 15.90
N GLU A 161 3.48 5.17 15.30
CA GLU A 161 2.22 5.04 16.05
C GLU A 161 2.15 3.78 16.91
N ALA A 162 2.76 2.69 16.46
CA ALA A 162 2.81 1.47 17.22
C ALA A 162 3.65 1.60 18.50
N PHE A 163 4.79 2.30 18.43
CA PHE A 163 5.62 2.58 19.60
C PHE A 163 4.88 3.43 20.63
N GLU A 164 4.13 4.44 20.19
CA GLU A 164 3.37 5.31 21.09
C GLU A 164 2.22 4.59 21.79
N LEU A 165 1.49 3.71 21.10
CA LEU A 165 0.30 3.06 21.63
C LEU A 165 0.59 1.91 22.58
N TYR A 166 1.68 1.19 22.40
CA TYR A 166 1.91 -0.08 23.12
C TYR A 166 3.03 -0.03 24.15
N HIS A 167 3.82 1.02 24.29
CA HIS A 167 4.91 1.22 25.27
C HIS A 167 5.93 0.07 25.42
N GLN A 168 5.77 -1.04 24.72
CA GLN A 168 6.68 -2.19 24.69
C GLN A 168 6.53 -2.89 23.33
N ASP A 169 7.51 -2.77 22.48
CA ASP A 169 7.74 -3.46 21.19
C ASP A 169 6.63 -4.38 20.62
N PRO A 170 5.45 -3.89 20.25
CA PRO A 170 4.46 -4.73 19.57
C PRO A 170 4.79 -4.86 18.06
N VAL A 171 5.68 -4.01 17.55
CA VAL A 171 6.20 -4.09 16.19
C VAL A 171 7.64 -4.57 16.24
N SER A 172 7.84 -5.86 16.02
CA SER A 172 9.18 -6.39 15.79
C SER A 172 9.50 -6.24 14.31
N TYR A 173 10.43 -5.34 13.99
CA TYR A 173 11.01 -5.23 12.66
C TYR A 173 12.18 -6.19 12.60
N THR A 174 12.04 -7.27 11.84
CA THR A 174 13.07 -8.32 11.74
C THR A 174 13.61 -8.34 10.31
N HIS A 175 14.92 -8.14 10.17
CA HIS A 175 15.63 -8.43 8.93
C HIS A 175 15.97 -9.93 8.91
N LEU A 176 15.68 -10.57 7.80
CA LEU A 176 16.16 -11.93 7.54
C LEU A 176 17.63 -11.83 7.12
N THR A 177 18.53 -12.30 7.97
CA THR A 177 19.96 -12.44 7.64
C THR A 177 20.21 -13.67 6.80
#